data_91c275bdf4647aa0b120ea63694b3e9f
#
_entry.id   91c275bdf4647aa0b120ea63694b3e9f
#
_cell.length_a   1.000
_cell.length_b   1.000
_cell.length_c   1.000
_cell.angle_alpha   90.00
_cell.angle_beta   90.00
_cell.angle_gamma   90.00
#
_symmetry.space_group_name_H-M   'P 1'
#
loop_
_entity.id
_entity.type
_entity.pdbx_description
1 polymer ?
#
loop_
_entity_poly.entity_id
_entity_poly.type
_entity_poly.pdbx_seq_one_letter_code
_entity_poly.pdbx_strand_id
1 'polypeptide(L)'
;MRRLVTAALLLAPLAAFAAPCKFQAPRNLQADLAGIKAVQIELHSQNLHLTGSGSAGGLTLNGRACASDSATLEHLTVTQQRVGDQLLIDIGNDNHFSFHLFGDSYAYLDITAQLPANVPVTLSVGSGDAEVSGLQQLQSTVGSGDLHVRQISGKFGASVGSGDIDATDIGSLELGSVGSGDFKADGIRGDAKVGSVGSGDVVLRKVGGSVRADTLGSGDFTANDVAGDFTLSAKGSGDVNHSGIKGKVSVPKSDDD
;
A
#
# COMPACT_ATOMS: atom_id res chain seq x y z
N MET A 1 -25.96 63.83 11.78
CA MET A 1 -25.64 62.56 12.45
C MET A 1 -26.07 61.41 11.57
N ARG A 2 -25.17 60.83 10.81
CA ARG A 2 -25.39 59.69 9.90
C ARG A 2 -24.94 58.40 10.61
N ARG A 3 -25.86 57.51 10.95
CA ARG A 3 -25.54 56.20 11.53
C ARG A 3 -25.22 55.23 10.41
N LEU A 4 -23.99 54.77 10.36
CA LEU A 4 -23.50 53.64 9.53
C LEU A 4 -23.99 52.34 10.20
N VAL A 5 -24.80 51.54 9.48
CA VAL A 5 -25.16 50.18 9.85
C VAL A 5 -24.19 49.25 9.13
N THR A 6 -23.29 48.62 9.87
CA THR A 6 -22.41 47.59 9.38
C THR A 6 -23.13 46.25 9.41
N ALA A 7 -23.44 45.70 8.24
CA ALA A 7 -23.99 44.35 8.12
C ALA A 7 -22.83 43.36 8.18
N ALA A 8 -22.75 42.54 9.22
CA ALA A 8 -21.85 41.44 9.36
C ALA A 8 -22.39 40.21 8.58
N LEU A 9 -21.74 39.83 7.50
CA LEU A 9 -22.02 38.63 6.75
C LEU A 9 -21.48 37.43 7.54
N LEU A 10 -22.36 36.63 8.15
CA LEU A 10 -22.03 35.34 8.75
C LEU A 10 -21.85 34.31 7.64
N LEU A 11 -20.58 33.97 7.32
CA LEU A 11 -20.26 32.78 6.54
C LEU A 11 -20.48 31.55 7.44
N ALA A 12 -21.57 30.85 7.23
CA ALA A 12 -21.77 29.51 7.79
C ALA A 12 -20.84 28.53 7.05
N PRO A 13 -20.07 27.66 7.75
CA PRO A 13 -19.31 26.62 7.09
C PRO A 13 -20.29 25.65 6.41
N LEU A 14 -20.15 25.44 5.10
CA LEU A 14 -20.79 24.32 4.40
C LEU A 14 -20.20 23.04 4.97
N ALA A 15 -20.96 22.38 5.86
CA ALA A 15 -20.70 20.99 6.21
C ALA A 15 -20.88 20.16 4.93
N ALA A 16 -19.80 19.60 4.43
CA ALA A 16 -19.85 18.60 3.38
C ALA A 16 -20.61 17.39 3.95
N PHE A 17 -21.87 17.25 3.58
CA PHE A 17 -22.65 16.05 3.89
C PHE A 17 -22.06 14.93 3.04
N ALA A 18 -21.24 14.05 3.66
CA ALA A 18 -20.98 12.74 3.11
C ALA A 18 -22.35 12.07 2.87
N ALA A 19 -22.57 11.50 1.69
CA ALA A 19 -23.82 10.85 1.35
C ALA A 19 -24.19 9.84 2.45
N PRO A 20 -25.42 9.88 2.99
CA PRO A 20 -25.79 9.03 4.11
C PRO A 20 -25.73 7.57 3.68
N CYS A 21 -24.94 6.77 4.42
CA CYS A 21 -24.89 5.33 4.26
C CYS A 21 -26.30 4.74 4.56
N LYS A 22 -26.90 4.06 3.59
CA LYS A 22 -28.27 3.56 3.71
C LYS A 22 -28.36 2.36 4.65
N PHE A 23 -27.41 1.42 4.53
CA PHE A 23 -27.25 0.27 5.42
C PHE A 23 -25.82 0.24 5.92
N GLN A 24 -25.65 0.17 7.24
CA GLN A 24 -24.33 0.15 7.84
C GLN A 24 -24.24 -0.84 8.99
N ALA A 25 -23.03 -1.41 9.17
CA ALA A 25 -22.75 -2.28 10.29
C ALA A 25 -21.27 -2.17 10.72
N PRO A 26 -20.97 -2.30 12.02
CA PRO A 26 -19.58 -2.40 12.46
C PRO A 26 -18.97 -3.74 12.01
N ARG A 27 -17.66 -3.73 11.76
CA ARG A 27 -16.83 -4.90 11.46
C ARG A 27 -15.58 -4.83 12.34
N ASN A 28 -15.75 -5.18 13.60
CA ASN A 28 -14.68 -5.10 14.59
C ASN A 28 -14.14 -6.50 14.87
N LEU A 29 -12.82 -6.60 15.07
CA LEU A 29 -12.14 -7.84 15.38
C LEU A 29 -10.99 -7.55 16.35
N GLN A 30 -10.78 -8.45 17.31
CA GLN A 30 -9.63 -8.45 18.18
C GLN A 30 -9.02 -9.86 18.17
N ALA A 31 -7.70 -9.94 18.07
CA ALA A 31 -6.98 -11.21 18.13
C ALA A 31 -5.78 -11.11 19.07
N ASP A 32 -5.65 -12.10 19.92
CA ASP A 32 -4.43 -12.34 20.68
C ASP A 32 -3.36 -12.91 19.76
N LEU A 33 -2.18 -12.32 19.78
CA LEU A 33 -1.03 -12.74 18.99
C LEU A 33 -0.06 -13.67 19.75
N ALA A 34 -0.45 -14.19 20.90
CA ALA A 34 0.37 -15.17 21.64
C ALA A 34 0.65 -16.42 20.79
N GLY A 35 1.94 -16.67 20.53
CA GLY A 35 2.40 -17.77 19.68
C GLY A 35 2.18 -17.57 18.17
N ILE A 36 1.75 -16.38 17.74
CA ILE A 36 1.70 -15.98 16.33
C ILE A 36 3.05 -15.37 15.94
N LYS A 37 3.64 -15.85 14.84
CA LYS A 37 4.90 -15.35 14.30
C LYS A 37 4.72 -14.37 13.15
N ALA A 38 3.58 -14.43 12.43
CA ALA A 38 3.28 -13.54 11.32
C ALA A 38 1.76 -13.35 11.19
N VAL A 39 1.36 -12.18 10.68
CA VAL A 39 -0.02 -11.88 10.30
C VAL A 39 -0.08 -11.74 8.79
N GLN A 40 -0.99 -12.48 8.17
CA GLN A 40 -1.33 -12.35 6.76
C GLN A 40 -2.66 -11.64 6.64
N ILE A 41 -2.72 -10.60 5.79
CA ILE A 41 -3.93 -9.82 5.54
C ILE A 41 -4.22 -9.89 4.06
N GLU A 42 -5.43 -10.32 3.72
CA GLU A 42 -5.96 -10.32 2.36
C GLU A 42 -7.01 -9.22 2.25
N LEU A 43 -6.71 -8.21 1.44
CA LEU A 43 -7.56 -7.06 1.16
C LEU A 43 -8.03 -7.14 -0.29
N HIS A 44 -9.33 -7.32 -0.51
CA HIS A 44 -9.87 -7.47 -1.85
C HIS A 44 -10.11 -6.11 -2.54
N SER A 45 -11.25 -5.48 -2.32
CA SER A 45 -11.64 -4.21 -2.95
C SER A 45 -12.00 -3.13 -1.92
N GLN A 46 -11.47 -3.24 -0.72
CA GLN A 46 -11.79 -2.40 0.42
C GLN A 46 -10.61 -1.52 0.82
N ASN A 47 -10.81 -0.61 1.78
CA ASN A 47 -9.77 0.28 2.25
C ASN A 47 -9.23 -0.17 3.62
N LEU A 48 -7.90 -0.14 3.76
CA LEU A 48 -7.21 -0.54 4.99
C LEU A 48 -6.21 0.52 5.43
N HIS A 49 -6.32 0.96 6.68
CA HIS A 49 -5.28 1.72 7.38
C HIS A 49 -4.65 0.86 8.46
N LEU A 50 -3.42 0.39 8.24
CA LEU A 50 -2.70 -0.49 9.15
C LEU A 50 -1.54 0.25 9.83
N THR A 51 -1.52 0.21 11.17
CA THR A 51 -0.45 0.85 11.94
C THR A 51 0.24 -0.15 12.86
N GLY A 52 1.56 -0.23 12.77
CA GLY A 52 2.41 -0.89 13.74
C GLY A 52 2.64 0.01 14.96
N SER A 53 2.43 -0.50 16.16
CA SER A 53 2.61 0.26 17.40
C SER A 53 3.42 -0.53 18.42
N GLY A 54 4.36 0.14 19.09
CA GLY A 54 5.12 -0.46 20.20
C GLY A 54 4.28 -0.76 21.44
N SER A 55 3.10 -0.16 21.58
CA SER A 55 2.19 -0.33 22.71
C SER A 55 1.02 -1.28 22.44
N ALA A 56 0.86 -1.79 21.23
CA ALA A 56 -0.21 -2.74 20.92
C ALA A 56 0.04 -4.09 21.61
N GLY A 57 -0.96 -4.60 22.35
CA GLY A 57 -0.91 -5.90 23.03
C GLY A 57 -1.36 -7.08 22.14
N GLY A 58 -1.94 -6.78 20.97
CA GLY A 58 -2.49 -7.74 20.01
C GLY A 58 -2.92 -7.06 18.74
N LEU A 59 -3.64 -7.76 17.88
CA LEU A 59 -4.28 -7.16 16.73
C LEU A 59 -5.65 -6.62 17.13
N THR A 60 -5.91 -5.35 16.83
CA THR A 60 -7.23 -4.72 16.93
C THR A 60 -7.60 -4.17 15.57
N LEU A 61 -8.80 -4.49 15.13
CA LEU A 61 -9.35 -4.02 13.87
C LEU A 61 -10.71 -3.40 14.14
N ASN A 62 -10.92 -2.19 13.66
CA ASN A 62 -12.19 -1.47 13.73
C ASN A 62 -12.62 -1.11 12.31
N GLY A 63 -13.82 -1.52 11.94
CA GLY A 63 -14.34 -1.31 10.61
C GLY A 63 -15.78 -0.85 10.60
N ARG A 64 -16.13 -0.17 9.51
CA ARG A 64 -17.50 0.22 9.19
C ARG A 64 -17.83 -0.23 7.77
N ALA A 65 -18.75 -1.15 7.66
CA ALA A 65 -19.34 -1.56 6.39
C ALA A 65 -20.51 -0.64 6.03
N CYS A 66 -20.63 -0.29 4.76
CA CYS A 66 -21.69 0.53 4.20
C CYS A 66 -22.13 0.01 2.83
N ALA A 67 -23.43 -0.14 2.63
CA ALA A 67 -23.98 -0.65 1.38
C ALA A 67 -25.30 0.00 1.00
N SER A 68 -25.66 -0.12 -0.29
CA SER A 68 -26.94 0.33 -0.86
C SER A 68 -28.13 -0.50 -0.41
N ASP A 69 -27.92 -1.77 -0.03
CA ASP A 69 -28.92 -2.72 0.43
C ASP A 69 -28.37 -3.67 1.50
N SER A 70 -29.28 -4.35 2.22
CA SER A 70 -28.91 -5.22 3.33
C SER A 70 -28.20 -6.51 2.90
N ALA A 71 -28.53 -7.07 1.75
CA ALA A 71 -27.88 -8.28 1.25
C ALA A 71 -26.41 -8.02 0.90
N THR A 72 -26.16 -6.90 0.23
CA THR A 72 -24.77 -6.44 -0.06
C THR A 72 -24.00 -6.15 1.23
N LEU A 73 -24.65 -5.55 2.26
CA LEU A 73 -24.00 -5.30 3.54
C LEU A 73 -23.54 -6.59 4.25
N GLU A 74 -24.31 -7.68 4.15
CA GLU A 74 -23.98 -8.96 4.77
C GLU A 74 -22.71 -9.58 4.16
N HIS A 75 -22.44 -9.33 2.89
CA HIS A 75 -21.25 -9.81 2.20
C HIS A 75 -19.97 -9.02 2.52
N LEU A 76 -20.07 -7.83 3.08
CA LEU A 76 -18.91 -7.06 3.55
C LEU A 76 -18.44 -7.63 4.90
N THR A 77 -17.51 -8.57 4.87
CA THR A 77 -17.06 -9.31 6.05
C THR A 77 -15.61 -9.04 6.41
N VAL A 78 -15.28 -9.27 7.67
CA VAL A 78 -13.91 -9.40 8.18
C VAL A 78 -13.85 -10.71 8.93
N THR A 79 -13.00 -11.61 8.49
CA THR A 79 -12.82 -12.91 9.12
C THR A 79 -11.40 -13.13 9.60
N GLN A 80 -11.22 -14.01 10.56
CA GLN A 80 -9.91 -14.44 11.03
C GLN A 80 -9.82 -15.95 11.10
N GLN A 81 -8.64 -16.47 10.76
CA GLN A 81 -8.32 -17.88 10.89
C GLN A 81 -6.88 -18.05 11.38
N ARG A 82 -6.69 -18.88 12.39
CA ARG A 82 -5.35 -19.27 12.83
C ARG A 82 -4.92 -20.54 12.11
N VAL A 83 -3.78 -20.48 11.41
CA VAL A 83 -3.17 -21.60 10.71
C VAL A 83 -1.76 -21.81 11.26
N GLY A 84 -1.60 -22.73 12.21
CA GLY A 84 -0.33 -22.94 12.89
C GLY A 84 0.11 -21.71 13.72
N ASP A 85 1.22 -21.14 13.35
CA ASP A 85 1.79 -19.92 13.95
C ASP A 85 1.54 -18.64 13.13
N GLN A 86 0.62 -18.71 12.15
CA GLN A 86 0.15 -17.57 11.37
C GLN A 86 -1.30 -17.24 11.70
N LEU A 87 -1.62 -15.94 11.68
CA LEU A 87 -2.97 -15.42 11.74
C LEU A 87 -3.34 -14.85 10.38
N LEU A 88 -4.34 -15.45 9.73
CA LEU A 88 -4.91 -14.96 8.48
C LEU A 88 -6.11 -14.05 8.80
N ILE A 89 -6.12 -12.86 8.23
CA ILE A 89 -7.23 -11.90 8.25
C ILE A 89 -7.68 -11.70 6.81
N ASP A 90 -8.96 -11.95 6.54
CA ASP A 90 -9.57 -11.69 5.26
C ASP A 90 -10.53 -10.49 5.38
N ILE A 91 -10.30 -9.46 4.56
CA ILE A 91 -11.05 -8.21 4.55
C ILE A 91 -11.67 -8.04 3.17
N GLY A 92 -12.95 -8.25 3.08
CA GLY A 92 -13.60 -8.06 1.79
C GLY A 92 -14.92 -8.72 1.63
N ASN A 93 -15.13 -9.25 0.48
CA ASN A 93 -16.36 -9.80 0.04
C ASN A 93 -16.12 -11.26 -0.37
N ASP A 94 -16.85 -12.18 0.24
CA ASP A 94 -17.03 -13.50 -0.33
C ASP A 94 -17.60 -13.35 -1.75
N ASN A 95 -16.95 -13.96 -2.71
CA ASN A 95 -17.09 -13.93 -4.17
C ASN A 95 -18.51 -13.95 -4.79
N HIS A 96 -19.48 -13.28 -4.20
CA HIS A 96 -20.84 -13.13 -4.75
C HIS A 96 -21.07 -11.70 -5.22
N PHE A 97 -20.56 -11.40 -6.41
CA PHE A 97 -20.94 -10.16 -7.13
C PHE A 97 -22.38 -10.33 -7.62
N SER A 98 -23.33 -9.77 -6.87
CA SER A 98 -24.74 -9.66 -7.32
C SER A 98 -24.84 -8.50 -8.30
N PHE A 99 -24.85 -8.81 -9.59
CA PHE A 99 -25.08 -7.80 -10.63
C PHE A 99 -26.55 -7.31 -10.57
N HIS A 100 -26.77 -6.12 -10.02
CA HIS A 100 -28.05 -5.46 -10.08
C HIS A 100 -28.15 -4.64 -11.37
N LEU A 101 -29.06 -5.00 -12.25
CA LEU A 101 -29.27 -4.37 -13.57
C LEU A 101 -29.82 -2.93 -13.49
N PHE A 102 -30.32 -2.47 -12.35
CA PHE A 102 -30.90 -1.15 -12.19
C PHE A 102 -30.71 -0.61 -10.76
N GLY A 103 -30.07 0.55 -10.63
CA GLY A 103 -29.90 1.30 -9.39
C GLY A 103 -28.43 1.63 -9.08
N ASP A 104 -28.20 2.71 -8.31
CA ASP A 104 -26.89 3.06 -7.79
C ASP A 104 -26.52 2.06 -6.67
N SER A 105 -25.76 1.02 -7.01
CA SER A 105 -25.26 0.05 -6.06
C SER A 105 -23.87 0.49 -5.57
N TYR A 106 -23.72 0.59 -4.27
CA TYR A 106 -22.43 0.83 -3.62
C TYR A 106 -22.21 -0.12 -2.45
N ALA A 107 -20.97 -0.49 -2.25
CA ALA A 107 -20.52 -1.31 -1.14
C ALA A 107 -19.07 -0.94 -0.80
N TYR A 108 -18.81 -0.53 0.42
CA TYR A 108 -17.46 -0.26 0.88
C TYR A 108 -17.29 -0.61 2.35
N LEU A 109 -16.07 -0.93 2.71
CA LEU A 109 -15.67 -1.28 4.05
C LEU A 109 -14.36 -0.56 4.36
N ASP A 110 -14.42 0.39 5.28
CA ASP A 110 -13.26 1.11 5.77
C ASP A 110 -12.76 0.45 7.04
N ILE A 111 -11.49 0.04 7.05
CA ILE A 111 -10.85 -0.67 8.15
C ILE A 111 -9.66 0.11 8.68
N THR A 112 -9.63 0.30 9.98
CA THR A 112 -8.43 0.72 10.72
C THR A 112 -7.95 -0.44 11.56
N ALA A 113 -6.70 -0.84 11.37
CA ALA A 113 -6.09 -1.94 12.11
C ALA A 113 -4.80 -1.49 12.82
N GLN A 114 -4.56 -2.06 14.00
CA GLN A 114 -3.35 -1.84 14.78
C GLN A 114 -2.82 -3.16 15.32
N LEU A 115 -1.50 -3.36 15.23
CA LEU A 115 -0.81 -4.54 15.80
C LEU A 115 0.59 -4.15 16.31
N PRO A 116 1.26 -5.04 17.08
CA PRO A 116 2.63 -4.78 17.49
C PRO A 116 3.58 -4.62 16.30
N ALA A 117 4.38 -3.55 16.33
CA ALA A 117 5.27 -3.18 15.22
C ALA A 117 6.29 -4.26 14.83
N ASN A 118 6.66 -5.13 15.76
CA ASN A 118 7.63 -6.21 15.57
C ASN A 118 7.05 -7.50 14.98
N VAL A 119 5.74 -7.59 14.79
CA VAL A 119 5.10 -8.73 14.16
C VAL A 119 5.21 -8.57 12.63
N PRO A 120 5.85 -9.52 11.93
CA PRO A 120 5.91 -9.50 10.47
C PRO A 120 4.51 -9.54 9.84
N VAL A 121 4.29 -8.70 8.84
CA VAL A 121 3.02 -8.65 8.11
C VAL A 121 3.25 -9.01 6.64
N THR A 122 2.37 -9.87 6.12
CA THR A 122 2.18 -10.11 4.68
C THR A 122 0.84 -9.53 4.28
N LEU A 123 0.82 -8.61 3.32
CA LEU A 123 -0.39 -7.92 2.85
C LEU A 123 -0.59 -8.16 1.35
N SER A 124 -1.73 -8.74 1.00
CA SER A 124 -2.19 -8.82 -0.39
C SER A 124 -3.27 -7.76 -0.61
N VAL A 125 -3.07 -6.86 -1.57
CA VAL A 125 -4.04 -5.84 -1.99
C VAL A 125 -4.55 -6.21 -3.36
N GLY A 126 -5.85 -6.44 -3.48
CA GLY A 126 -6.51 -6.74 -4.75
C GLY A 126 -6.73 -5.48 -5.59
N SER A 127 -7.91 -4.88 -5.46
CA SER A 127 -8.32 -3.63 -6.15
C SER A 127 -8.67 -2.50 -5.17
N GLY A 128 -8.55 -2.73 -3.88
CA GLY A 128 -8.73 -1.71 -2.84
C GLY A 128 -7.44 -0.95 -2.57
N ASP A 129 -7.50 -0.01 -1.63
CA ASP A 129 -6.37 0.83 -1.27
C ASP A 129 -5.91 0.54 0.16
N ALA A 130 -4.60 0.56 0.38
CA ALA A 130 -4.05 0.36 1.70
C ALA A 130 -3.01 1.43 2.09
N GLU A 131 -3.07 1.86 3.34
CA GLU A 131 -2.02 2.64 3.99
C GLU A 131 -1.41 1.80 5.11
N VAL A 132 -0.07 1.63 5.10
CA VAL A 132 0.66 0.86 6.10
C VAL A 132 1.77 1.69 6.69
N SER A 133 1.85 1.74 8.02
CA SER A 133 2.90 2.52 8.68
C SER A 133 3.43 1.87 9.96
N GLY A 134 4.69 2.20 10.32
CA GLY A 134 5.26 1.90 11.64
C GLY A 134 5.61 0.43 11.90
N LEU A 135 5.73 -0.41 10.88
CA LEU A 135 6.09 -1.81 11.03
C LEU A 135 7.62 -2.04 10.99
N GLN A 136 8.06 -3.14 11.56
CA GLN A 136 9.44 -3.58 11.41
C GLN A 136 9.66 -4.31 10.09
N GLN A 137 8.73 -5.15 9.66
CA GLN A 137 8.80 -5.92 8.42
C GLN A 137 7.45 -5.94 7.72
N LEU A 138 7.46 -5.70 6.42
CA LEU A 138 6.29 -5.79 5.56
C LEU A 138 6.65 -6.53 4.28
N GLN A 139 5.85 -7.52 3.90
CA GLN A 139 5.83 -8.10 2.56
C GLN A 139 4.49 -7.76 1.93
N SER A 140 4.48 -7.18 0.72
CA SER A 140 3.24 -6.84 0.04
C SER A 140 3.17 -7.37 -1.39
N THR A 141 1.95 -7.64 -1.83
CA THR A 141 1.63 -7.89 -3.24
C THR A 141 0.41 -7.04 -3.58
N VAL A 142 0.55 -6.19 -4.60
CA VAL A 142 -0.52 -5.31 -5.07
C VAL A 142 -0.96 -5.75 -6.46
N GLY A 143 -2.25 -6.03 -6.60
CA GLY A 143 -2.87 -6.38 -7.89
C GLY A 143 -3.13 -5.15 -8.75
N SER A 144 -4.24 -4.46 -8.48
CA SER A 144 -4.70 -3.28 -9.25
C SER A 144 -5.05 -2.08 -8.38
N GLY A 145 -5.03 -2.22 -7.05
CA GLY A 145 -5.23 -1.12 -6.09
C GLY A 145 -3.93 -0.39 -5.78
N ASP A 146 -3.99 0.51 -4.82
CA ASP A 146 -2.84 1.34 -4.43
C ASP A 146 -2.37 1.01 -3.01
N LEU A 147 -1.05 1.08 -2.79
CA LEU A 147 -0.45 0.88 -1.49
C LEU A 147 0.50 2.02 -1.10
N HIS A 148 0.17 2.70 -0.01
CA HIS A 148 1.04 3.70 0.59
C HIS A 148 1.74 3.14 1.83
N VAL A 149 3.08 3.13 1.82
CA VAL A 149 3.91 2.57 2.89
C VAL A 149 4.77 3.65 3.53
N ARG A 150 4.78 3.70 4.86
CA ARG A 150 5.61 4.67 5.59
C ARG A 150 6.28 4.03 6.80
N GLN A 151 7.54 4.41 7.06
CA GLN A 151 8.25 4.06 8.29
C GLN A 151 8.36 2.54 8.55
N ILE A 152 8.82 1.79 7.55
CA ILE A 152 9.20 0.39 7.76
C ILE A 152 10.65 0.37 8.26
N SER A 153 10.84 0.02 9.54
CA SER A 153 12.17 0.15 10.17
C SER A 153 13.20 -0.87 9.67
N GLY A 154 12.77 -2.04 9.21
CA GLY A 154 13.60 -3.09 8.62
C GLY A 154 13.31 -3.31 7.14
N LYS A 155 12.98 -4.55 6.77
CA LYS A 155 12.80 -4.95 5.35
C LYS A 155 11.38 -4.66 4.86
N PHE A 156 11.30 -4.02 3.70
CA PHE A 156 10.10 -3.95 2.89
C PHE A 156 10.27 -4.81 1.64
N GLY A 157 9.47 -5.86 1.52
CA GLY A 157 9.34 -6.67 0.31
C GLY A 157 8.07 -6.29 -0.44
N ALA A 158 8.12 -6.21 -1.78
CA ALA A 158 6.98 -5.83 -2.58
C ALA A 158 6.93 -6.52 -3.95
N SER A 159 5.73 -6.65 -4.51
CA SER A 159 5.50 -6.95 -5.92
C SER A 159 4.25 -6.20 -6.38
N VAL A 160 4.28 -5.66 -7.60
CA VAL A 160 3.22 -4.84 -8.18
C VAL A 160 2.74 -5.47 -9.48
N GLY A 161 1.43 -5.61 -9.63
CA GLY A 161 0.78 -6.01 -10.89
C GLY A 161 0.52 -4.80 -11.79
N SER A 162 -0.65 -4.18 -11.65
CA SER A 162 -1.11 -3.03 -12.43
C SER A 162 -1.47 -1.81 -11.57
N GLY A 163 -1.48 -1.96 -10.25
CA GLY A 163 -1.66 -0.86 -9.30
C GLY A 163 -0.34 -0.18 -8.97
N ASP A 164 -0.34 0.70 -7.99
CA ASP A 164 0.82 1.52 -7.63
C ASP A 164 1.27 1.29 -6.17
N ILE A 165 2.57 1.41 -5.93
CA ILE A 165 3.13 1.46 -4.58
C ILE A 165 3.97 2.72 -4.39
N ASP A 166 3.61 3.52 -3.38
CA ASP A 166 4.41 4.63 -2.87
C ASP A 166 4.98 4.30 -1.49
N ALA A 167 6.30 4.29 -1.34
CA ALA A 167 6.99 3.97 -0.09
C ALA A 167 7.88 5.12 0.40
N THR A 168 7.85 5.39 1.69
CA THR A 168 8.73 6.39 2.31
C THR A 168 9.34 5.88 3.61
N ASP A 169 10.59 6.25 3.88
CA ASP A 169 11.30 5.90 5.13
C ASP A 169 11.36 4.40 5.41
N ILE A 170 11.91 3.62 4.49
CA ILE A 170 12.09 2.18 4.66
C ILE A 170 13.52 1.78 5.01
N GLY A 171 13.70 0.67 5.71
CA GLY A 171 15.03 0.16 6.10
C GLY A 171 15.80 -0.37 4.89
N SER A 172 15.27 -1.37 4.21
CA SER A 172 15.79 -1.92 2.96
C SER A 172 14.64 -2.36 2.05
N LEU A 173 14.89 -2.41 0.75
CA LEU A 173 13.91 -2.80 -0.26
C LEU A 173 14.27 -4.13 -0.92
N GLU A 174 13.27 -4.99 -1.07
CA GLU A 174 13.30 -6.16 -1.94
C GLU A 174 12.06 -6.16 -2.83
N LEU A 175 12.15 -5.53 -4.00
CA LEU A 175 11.10 -5.46 -5.00
C LEU A 175 11.22 -6.65 -5.94
N GLY A 176 10.28 -7.58 -5.89
CA GLY A 176 10.31 -8.82 -6.68
C GLY A 176 10.00 -8.55 -8.14
N SER A 177 8.86 -7.93 -8.42
CA SER A 177 8.45 -7.61 -9.78
C SER A 177 7.55 -6.38 -9.83
N VAL A 178 7.62 -5.64 -10.94
CA VAL A 178 6.69 -4.59 -11.34
C VAL A 178 6.15 -4.97 -12.71
N GLY A 179 4.83 -5.13 -12.83
CA GLY A 179 4.16 -5.48 -14.08
C GLY A 179 3.95 -4.26 -14.98
N SER A 180 2.76 -3.67 -14.92
CA SER A 180 2.35 -2.47 -15.67
C SER A 180 2.06 -1.27 -14.78
N GLY A 181 2.00 -1.46 -13.48
CA GLY A 181 1.87 -0.38 -12.49
C GLY A 181 3.22 0.21 -12.10
N ASP A 182 3.23 1.13 -11.17
CA ASP A 182 4.41 1.88 -10.77
C ASP A 182 4.87 1.53 -9.34
N PHE A 183 6.17 1.67 -9.13
CA PHE A 183 6.77 1.60 -7.80
C PHE A 183 7.64 2.83 -7.54
N LYS A 184 7.34 3.57 -6.48
CA LYS A 184 8.10 4.74 -6.06
C LYS A 184 8.56 4.58 -4.61
N ALA A 185 9.84 4.86 -4.35
CA ALA A 185 10.37 4.90 -2.98
C ALA A 185 11.29 6.10 -2.76
N ASP A 186 11.09 6.78 -1.62
CA ASP A 186 11.96 7.89 -1.15
C ASP A 186 12.45 7.59 0.26
N GLY A 187 13.78 7.60 0.48
CA GLY A 187 14.38 7.37 1.79
C GLY A 187 14.53 5.89 2.13
N ILE A 188 15.32 5.17 1.38
CA ILE A 188 15.74 3.78 1.66
C ILE A 188 17.08 3.84 2.41
N ARG A 189 17.08 3.46 3.70
CA ARG A 189 18.30 3.58 4.54
C ARG A 189 19.42 2.62 4.16
N GLY A 190 19.08 1.43 3.71
CA GLY A 190 20.02 0.38 3.28
C GLY A 190 20.01 0.17 1.78
N ASP A 191 20.18 -1.10 1.38
CA ASP A 191 20.20 -1.50 -0.03
C ASP A 191 18.80 -1.64 -0.61
N ALA A 192 18.73 -1.45 -1.94
CA ALA A 192 17.55 -1.74 -2.74
C ALA A 192 17.86 -2.82 -3.79
N LYS A 193 17.10 -3.92 -3.75
CA LYS A 193 17.10 -4.95 -4.78
C LYS A 193 15.80 -4.88 -5.56
N VAL A 194 15.90 -4.92 -6.87
CA VAL A 194 14.77 -4.94 -7.81
C VAL A 194 14.95 -6.13 -8.74
N GLY A 195 13.98 -7.03 -8.78
CA GLY A 195 13.99 -8.18 -9.67
C GLY A 195 13.65 -7.77 -11.11
N SER A 196 12.41 -8.00 -11.54
CA SER A 196 11.99 -7.69 -12.90
C SER A 196 11.05 -6.50 -12.97
N VAL A 197 11.30 -5.59 -13.90
CA VAL A 197 10.41 -4.50 -14.27
C VAL A 197 9.88 -4.76 -15.68
N GLY A 198 8.57 -4.82 -15.84
CA GLY A 198 7.90 -5.08 -17.11
C GLY A 198 7.72 -3.81 -17.95
N SER A 199 6.50 -3.27 -17.93
CA SER A 199 6.12 -2.04 -18.66
C SER A 199 5.83 -0.86 -17.75
N GLY A 200 5.77 -1.08 -16.43
CA GLY A 200 5.61 -0.04 -15.42
C GLY A 200 6.94 0.59 -15.05
N ASP A 201 6.90 1.60 -14.20
CA ASP A 201 8.06 2.41 -13.85
C ASP A 201 8.54 2.15 -12.41
N VAL A 202 9.85 2.28 -12.21
CA VAL A 202 10.48 2.24 -10.89
C VAL A 202 11.25 3.52 -10.62
N VAL A 203 10.92 4.20 -9.53
CA VAL A 203 11.62 5.42 -9.09
C VAL A 203 12.15 5.24 -7.67
N LEU A 204 13.48 5.21 -7.52
CA LEU A 204 14.15 5.12 -6.23
C LEU A 204 14.91 6.42 -5.96
N ARG A 205 14.71 7.00 -4.77
CA ARG A 205 15.38 8.24 -4.34
C ARG A 205 15.96 8.09 -2.94
N LYS A 206 17.11 8.73 -2.71
CA LYS A 206 17.78 8.77 -1.41
C LYS A 206 18.05 7.37 -0.85
N VAL A 207 18.82 6.58 -1.57
CA VAL A 207 19.22 5.22 -1.18
C VAL A 207 20.55 5.28 -0.44
N GLY A 208 20.55 4.88 0.84
CA GLY A 208 21.73 4.89 1.71
C GLY A 208 22.73 3.77 1.43
N GLY A 209 22.32 2.73 0.73
CA GLY A 209 23.14 1.61 0.27
C GLY A 209 23.31 1.59 -1.25
N SER A 210 23.39 0.39 -1.81
CA SER A 210 23.48 0.14 -3.26
C SER A 210 22.11 -0.19 -3.86
N VAL A 211 21.95 0.09 -5.15
CA VAL A 211 20.80 -0.33 -5.96
C VAL A 211 21.24 -1.42 -6.92
N ARG A 212 20.57 -2.56 -6.88
CA ARG A 212 20.74 -3.64 -7.84
C ARG A 212 19.42 -4.01 -8.46
N ALA A 213 19.34 -3.89 -9.80
CA ALA A 213 18.20 -4.31 -10.59
C ALA A 213 18.62 -5.47 -11.52
N ASP A 214 17.75 -6.46 -11.66
CA ASP A 214 18.05 -7.62 -12.51
C ASP A 214 17.64 -7.36 -13.96
N THR A 215 16.37 -7.04 -14.22
CA THR A 215 15.89 -6.83 -15.59
C THR A 215 14.95 -5.64 -15.69
N LEU A 216 15.10 -4.86 -16.76
CA LEU A 216 14.19 -3.81 -17.15
C LEU A 216 13.62 -4.15 -18.53
N GLY A 217 12.30 -4.20 -18.68
CA GLY A 217 11.59 -4.45 -19.93
C GLY A 217 11.40 -3.17 -20.76
N SER A 218 10.17 -2.70 -20.86
CA SER A 218 9.78 -1.53 -21.65
C SER A 218 9.45 -0.28 -20.82
N GLY A 219 9.32 -0.43 -19.50
CA GLY A 219 9.12 0.69 -18.57
C GLY A 219 10.42 1.40 -18.24
N ASP A 220 10.36 2.39 -17.37
CA ASP A 220 11.49 3.24 -17.00
C ASP A 220 12.04 2.93 -15.61
N PHE A 221 13.36 3.06 -15.45
CA PHE A 221 14.03 2.91 -14.17
C PHE A 221 14.78 4.20 -13.80
N THR A 222 14.40 4.82 -12.72
CA THR A 222 15.06 6.02 -12.19
C THR A 222 15.69 5.77 -10.84
N ALA A 223 17.01 6.01 -10.71
CA ALA A 223 17.75 5.94 -9.46
C ALA A 223 18.44 7.27 -9.16
N ASN A 224 18.03 7.96 -8.09
CA ASN A 224 18.59 9.25 -7.72
C ASN A 224 19.13 9.21 -6.28
N ASP A 225 20.28 9.88 -6.06
CA ASP A 225 20.91 10.04 -4.75
C ASP A 225 21.22 8.69 -4.08
N VAL A 226 22.02 7.84 -4.73
CA VAL A 226 22.44 6.54 -4.23
C VAL A 226 23.83 6.64 -3.62
N ALA A 227 23.99 6.25 -2.35
CA ALA A 227 25.26 6.32 -1.65
C ALA A 227 26.24 5.19 -2.04
N GLY A 228 25.74 4.07 -2.52
CA GLY A 228 26.52 2.93 -3.03
C GLY A 228 26.54 2.86 -4.55
N ASP A 229 26.66 1.64 -5.06
CA ASP A 229 26.68 1.33 -6.48
C ASP A 229 25.27 1.26 -7.08
N PHE A 230 25.15 1.56 -8.38
CA PHE A 230 23.96 1.26 -9.16
C PHE A 230 24.28 0.24 -10.25
N THR A 231 23.61 -0.91 -10.22
CA THR A 231 23.81 -1.99 -11.20
C THR A 231 22.46 -2.41 -11.77
N LEU A 232 22.35 -2.45 -13.10
CA LEU A 232 21.28 -3.10 -13.85
C LEU A 232 21.91 -4.22 -14.68
N SER A 233 21.36 -5.44 -14.59
CA SER A 233 21.98 -6.61 -15.25
C SER A 233 21.53 -6.78 -16.71
N ALA A 234 20.27 -6.51 -17.01
CA ALA A 234 19.72 -6.59 -18.36
C ALA A 234 18.70 -5.48 -18.64
N LYS A 235 18.70 -4.92 -19.85
CA LYS A 235 17.82 -3.84 -20.29
C LYS A 235 17.16 -4.21 -21.63
N GLY A 236 15.85 -4.02 -21.69
CA GLY A 236 15.07 -4.05 -22.91
C GLY A 236 14.99 -2.65 -23.55
N SER A 237 13.80 -2.26 -23.99
CA SER A 237 13.56 -0.97 -24.69
C SER A 237 13.29 0.21 -23.76
N GLY A 238 13.11 -0.01 -22.45
CA GLY A 238 12.85 1.05 -21.47
C GLY A 238 14.06 1.95 -21.22
N ASP A 239 13.86 3.09 -20.59
CA ASP A 239 14.91 4.05 -20.28
C ASP A 239 15.46 3.90 -18.86
N VAL A 240 16.75 4.19 -18.69
CA VAL A 240 17.42 4.20 -17.39
C VAL A 240 17.96 5.60 -17.11
N ASN A 241 17.38 6.23 -16.10
CA ASN A 241 17.77 7.55 -15.63
C ASN A 241 18.47 7.46 -14.27
N HIS A 242 19.61 8.09 -14.10
CA HIS A 242 20.28 8.11 -12.83
C HIS A 242 21.01 9.42 -12.55
N SER A 243 21.05 9.83 -11.29
CA SER A 243 21.79 11.01 -10.86
C SER A 243 22.24 10.87 -9.40
N GLY A 244 23.34 11.55 -9.01
CA GLY A 244 23.78 11.53 -7.63
C GLY A 244 24.29 10.18 -7.12
N ILE A 245 24.75 9.29 -8.00
CA ILE A 245 25.33 7.98 -7.64
C ILE A 245 26.76 8.19 -7.15
N LYS A 246 27.07 7.82 -5.91
CA LYS A 246 28.42 7.99 -5.33
C LYS A 246 29.36 6.83 -5.64
N GLY A 247 28.83 5.64 -5.87
CA GLY A 247 29.57 4.44 -6.23
C GLY A 247 29.71 4.28 -7.75
N LYS A 248 29.89 3.03 -8.19
CA LYS A 248 29.99 2.68 -9.61
C LYS A 248 28.60 2.55 -10.22
N VAL A 249 28.50 2.98 -11.49
CA VAL A 249 27.32 2.74 -12.33
C VAL A 249 27.66 1.65 -13.33
N SER A 250 26.85 0.60 -13.37
CA SER A 250 26.95 -0.50 -14.33
C SER A 250 25.56 -0.75 -14.94
N VAL A 251 25.33 -0.23 -16.12
CA VAL A 251 24.08 -0.36 -16.88
C VAL A 251 24.46 -0.88 -18.28
N PRO A 252 23.71 -1.86 -18.82
CA PRO A 252 23.91 -2.31 -20.20
C PRO A 252 23.80 -1.12 -21.16
N LYS A 253 24.65 -1.10 -22.19
CA LYS A 253 24.51 -0.13 -23.29
C LYS A 253 23.25 -0.48 -24.09
N SER A 254 22.55 0.53 -24.61
CA SER A 254 21.54 0.33 -25.63
C SER A 254 22.20 -0.19 -26.91
N ASP A 255 21.58 -1.15 -27.59
CA ASP A 255 22.10 -1.73 -28.85
C ASP A 255 22.10 -0.73 -30.02
N ASP A 256 21.77 0.54 -29.80
CA ASP A 256 21.67 1.62 -30.79
C ASP A 256 22.89 2.58 -30.81
N ASP A 257 24.02 2.25 -30.11
CA ASP A 257 25.28 3.03 -30.14
C ASP A 257 26.43 2.32 -30.87
#